data_1dad890cd49d612abd5e26a979715476
#
_entry.id   1dad890cd49d612abd5e26a979715476
#
_cell.length_a   1.000
_cell.length_b   1.000
_cell.length_c   1.000
_cell.angle_alpha   90.00
_cell.angle_beta   90.00
_cell.angle_gamma   90.00
#
_symmetry.space_group_name_H-M   'P 1'
#
loop_
_entity.id
_entity.type
_entity.pdbx_description
1 polymer ?
#
loop_
_entity_poly.entity_id
_entity_poly.type
_entity_poly.pdbx_seq_one_letter_code
_entity_poly.pdbx_strand_id
1 'polypeptide(L)'
;MKRKHIVILAVCAVVLCGIFVAHKAWKAIHGEQDIVGPVGAIPEPVAVLSPPTKGPADWPCWRGINGDGRSAVTGIRKDWSGGLKKLWEVDYLCQGKQAATWSAPVVQGNRLVVPGRGNSKDLVFCLDPNDGTLLWLGSYKAKTGTSHGPGPRATPYIDDNRVYTFGRGGDLLCWRLDNGKLMWKTNVNDAGGETPKWGHSSSPLVYGDKVFVQAGGKFIAIACDKTTGKPLWKAHPGEAGYAAPALVNMDDEVGLLIFHATGLACLDPDDGKRIWLIGWKTNYNVNATTPISTGDTVFITSGYGTGCQALKASTAGADVLWKSKVIAAHHSDPFIIDGFIYGYSGQSNQNRGYFKCVSLADGTERWRTDKLGWGTTLHVDGHLLCMDNEGNLFLVKPDPEALQIVTQFPNTLGGIDHEAWTIPVVANGKLYLRYMQRLLCYSLTDE
;
A
#
# COMPACT_ATOMS: atom_id res chain seq x y z
N MET A 1 -31.36 -48.24 -22.11
CA MET A 1 -30.45 -47.72 -21.04
C MET A 1 -29.09 -47.21 -21.53
N LYS A 2 -28.41 -47.81 -22.53
CA LYS A 2 -27.06 -47.45 -22.98
C LYS A 2 -26.93 -46.03 -23.63
N ARG A 3 -27.94 -45.50 -24.33
CA ARG A 3 -27.86 -44.17 -24.98
C ARG A 3 -27.89 -42.98 -23.99
N LYS A 4 -28.61 -43.08 -22.88
CA LYS A 4 -28.66 -42.02 -21.86
C LYS A 4 -27.33 -41.83 -21.12
N HIS A 5 -26.58 -42.90 -20.89
CA HIS A 5 -25.27 -42.83 -20.24
C HIS A 5 -24.18 -42.19 -21.14
N ILE A 6 -24.26 -42.43 -22.45
CA ILE A 6 -23.31 -41.82 -23.42
C ILE A 6 -23.53 -40.29 -23.52
N VAL A 7 -24.79 -39.84 -23.49
CA VAL A 7 -25.10 -38.40 -23.55
C VAL A 7 -24.64 -37.69 -22.25
N ILE A 8 -24.85 -38.32 -21.08
CA ILE A 8 -24.39 -37.77 -19.78
C ILE A 8 -22.87 -37.68 -19.74
N LEU A 9 -22.16 -38.70 -20.21
CA LEU A 9 -20.68 -38.69 -20.29
C LEU A 9 -20.15 -37.61 -21.26
N ALA A 10 -20.82 -37.43 -22.40
CA ALA A 10 -20.44 -36.37 -23.37
C ALA A 10 -20.69 -34.97 -22.81
N VAL A 11 -21.81 -34.74 -22.12
CA VAL A 11 -22.11 -33.46 -21.47
C VAL A 11 -21.13 -33.19 -20.33
N CYS A 12 -20.80 -34.17 -19.50
CA CYS A 12 -19.78 -34.02 -18.46
C CYS A 12 -18.40 -33.72 -19.01
N ALA A 13 -17.99 -34.33 -20.13
CA ALA A 13 -16.73 -34.07 -20.81
C ALA A 13 -16.67 -32.63 -21.39
N VAL A 14 -17.75 -32.14 -21.98
CA VAL A 14 -17.85 -30.77 -22.50
C VAL A 14 -17.80 -29.73 -21.35
N VAL A 15 -18.49 -30.00 -20.24
CA VAL A 15 -18.47 -29.15 -19.06
C VAL A 15 -17.07 -29.13 -18.42
N LEU A 16 -16.42 -30.30 -18.30
CA LEU A 16 -15.03 -30.38 -17.79
C LEU A 16 -14.03 -29.70 -18.70
N CYS A 17 -14.15 -29.85 -20.03
CA CYS A 17 -13.34 -29.10 -21.00
C CYS A 17 -13.59 -27.58 -20.90
N GLY A 18 -14.85 -27.16 -20.78
CA GLY A 18 -15.21 -25.75 -20.58
C GLY A 18 -14.61 -25.15 -19.29
N ILE A 19 -14.68 -25.91 -18.20
CA ILE A 19 -14.06 -25.53 -16.90
C ILE A 19 -12.53 -25.48 -17.04
N PHE A 20 -11.93 -26.43 -17.75
CA PHE A 20 -10.47 -26.47 -17.95
C PHE A 20 -9.98 -25.34 -18.86
N VAL A 21 -10.74 -24.98 -19.91
CA VAL A 21 -10.45 -23.84 -20.78
C VAL A 21 -10.67 -22.53 -20.04
N ALA A 22 -11.75 -22.41 -19.27
CA ALA A 22 -11.99 -21.25 -18.41
C ALA A 22 -10.93 -21.11 -17.31
N HIS A 23 -10.46 -22.21 -16.73
CA HIS A 23 -9.37 -22.22 -15.76
C HIS A 23 -8.02 -21.86 -16.39
N LYS A 24 -7.73 -22.32 -17.63
CA LYS A 24 -6.54 -21.90 -18.38
C LYS A 24 -6.62 -20.43 -18.80
N ALA A 25 -7.77 -19.97 -19.26
CA ALA A 25 -8.00 -18.56 -19.58
C ALA A 25 -7.92 -17.69 -18.33
N TRP A 26 -8.48 -18.16 -17.21
CA TRP A 26 -8.35 -17.48 -15.91
C TRP A 26 -6.91 -17.45 -15.42
N LYS A 27 -6.13 -18.54 -15.57
CA LYS A 27 -4.69 -18.57 -15.31
C LYS A 27 -3.88 -17.67 -16.27
N ALA A 28 -4.31 -17.51 -17.52
CA ALA A 28 -3.66 -16.62 -18.48
C ALA A 28 -3.95 -15.13 -18.19
N ILE A 29 -5.13 -14.85 -17.60
CA ILE A 29 -5.54 -13.48 -17.23
C ILE A 29 -5.08 -13.12 -15.79
N HIS A 30 -4.94 -14.12 -14.92
CA HIS A 30 -4.61 -13.96 -13.49
C HIS A 30 -3.38 -14.80 -13.11
N GLY A 31 -2.59 -15.20 -14.12
CA GLY A 31 -1.39 -16.00 -13.94
C GLY A 31 -0.43 -15.33 -12.95
N GLU A 32 0.34 -16.16 -12.28
CA GLU A 32 1.42 -15.72 -11.42
C GLU A 32 2.28 -14.71 -12.17
N GLN A 33 2.33 -13.48 -11.67
CA GLN A 33 3.11 -12.42 -12.31
C GLN A 33 4.59 -12.78 -12.21
N ASP A 34 5.21 -13.00 -13.36
CA ASP A 34 6.65 -13.17 -13.45
C ASP A 34 7.34 -11.81 -13.28
N ILE A 35 8.59 -11.85 -12.83
CA ILE A 35 9.44 -10.67 -12.84
C ILE A 35 9.63 -10.21 -14.27
N VAL A 36 9.43 -8.92 -14.51
CA VAL A 36 9.57 -8.29 -15.81
C VAL A 36 11.02 -7.89 -16.05
N GLY A 37 11.59 -8.40 -17.13
CA GLY A 37 12.95 -8.08 -17.56
C GLY A 37 14.05 -8.84 -16.81
N PRO A 38 15.31 -8.56 -17.13
CA PRO A 38 16.45 -9.15 -16.47
C PRO A 38 16.51 -8.73 -14.99
N VAL A 39 17.05 -9.63 -14.15
CA VAL A 39 17.26 -9.38 -12.73
C VAL A 39 18.75 -9.27 -12.48
N GLY A 40 19.18 -8.17 -11.88
CA GLY A 40 20.57 -7.97 -11.45
C GLY A 40 20.97 -8.90 -10.29
N ALA A 41 22.25 -9.17 -10.19
CA ALA A 41 22.78 -9.86 -9.02
C ALA A 41 22.73 -8.93 -7.80
N ILE A 42 22.35 -9.47 -6.64
CA ILE A 42 22.43 -8.71 -5.39
C ILE A 42 23.90 -8.43 -5.09
N PRO A 43 24.33 -7.16 -4.98
CA PRO A 43 25.71 -6.84 -4.62
C PRO A 43 26.00 -7.21 -3.16
N GLU A 44 27.28 -7.31 -2.82
CA GLU A 44 27.68 -7.42 -1.41
C GLU A 44 27.41 -6.08 -0.69
N PRO A 45 26.84 -6.12 0.53
CA PRO A 45 26.66 -4.92 1.33
C PRO A 45 27.98 -4.22 1.64
N VAL A 46 28.00 -2.89 1.55
CA VAL A 46 29.18 -2.13 1.96
C VAL A 46 29.20 -1.89 3.47
N ALA A 47 30.40 -1.70 4.03
CA ALA A 47 30.53 -1.34 5.44
C ALA A 47 29.87 0.02 5.71
N VAL A 48 28.92 0.07 6.64
CA VAL A 48 28.22 1.30 7.01
C VAL A 48 29.06 2.06 8.02
N LEU A 49 29.61 3.18 7.60
CA LEU A 49 30.50 4.01 8.41
C LEU A 49 29.78 5.12 9.18
N SER A 50 28.52 5.44 8.80
CA SER A 50 27.76 6.52 9.42
C SER A 50 26.50 6.02 10.13
N PRO A 51 26.11 6.58 11.29
CA PRO A 51 24.85 6.24 11.93
C PRO A 51 23.66 6.69 11.05
N PRO A 52 22.45 6.12 11.26
CA PRO A 52 21.23 6.65 10.66
C PRO A 52 21.02 8.11 11.07
N THR A 53 20.55 8.92 10.13
CA THR A 53 20.18 10.33 10.38
C THR A 53 18.66 10.49 10.23
N LYS A 54 18.17 11.69 10.53
CA LYS A 54 16.80 12.12 10.19
C LYS A 54 16.91 13.32 9.25
N GLY A 55 16.04 13.35 8.26
CA GLY A 55 15.88 14.45 7.33
C GLY A 55 14.61 15.24 7.61
N PRO A 56 14.55 16.51 7.22
CA PRO A 56 13.36 17.35 7.44
C PRO A 56 12.14 16.91 6.61
N ALA A 57 12.38 16.20 5.53
CA ALA A 57 11.37 15.74 4.60
C ALA A 57 11.46 14.22 4.36
N ASP A 58 11.62 13.46 5.44
CA ASP A 58 11.62 12.00 5.43
C ASP A 58 10.26 11.42 5.07
N TRP A 59 10.26 10.18 4.60
CA TRP A 59 9.07 9.37 4.33
C TRP A 59 9.18 8.01 5.05
N PRO A 60 9.05 7.98 6.39
CA PRO A 60 9.46 6.84 7.20
C PRO A 60 8.43 5.69 7.23
N CYS A 61 7.21 5.87 6.72
CA CYS A 61 6.15 4.89 6.79
C CYS A 61 5.13 5.04 5.67
N TRP A 62 4.13 4.15 5.64
CA TRP A 62 2.98 4.25 4.76
C TRP A 62 2.29 5.60 4.94
N ARG A 63 2.12 6.33 3.82
CA ARG A 63 1.55 7.68 3.76
C ARG A 63 2.39 8.77 4.45
N GLY A 64 3.71 8.55 4.60
CA GLY A 64 4.65 9.56 5.10
C GLY A 64 4.56 9.82 6.61
N ILE A 65 5.31 10.80 7.08
CA ILE A 65 5.59 11.03 8.50
C ILE A 65 4.33 11.25 9.36
N ASN A 66 3.28 11.87 8.78
CA ASN A 66 2.02 12.14 9.46
C ASN A 66 0.93 11.11 9.12
N GLY A 67 1.21 10.10 8.28
CA GLY A 67 0.22 9.14 7.81
C GLY A 67 -0.88 9.74 6.90
N ASP A 68 -0.70 10.96 6.42
CA ASP A 68 -1.68 11.73 5.64
C ASP A 68 -1.41 11.71 4.12
N GLY A 69 -0.32 11.06 3.69
CA GLY A 69 0.08 10.97 2.28
C GLY A 69 0.78 12.20 1.75
N ARG A 70 1.16 13.14 2.62
CA ARG A 70 1.79 14.40 2.25
C ARG A 70 3.30 14.34 2.48
N SER A 71 4.09 14.64 1.44
CA SER A 71 5.51 14.86 1.57
C SER A 71 5.78 16.30 2.03
N ALA A 72 6.74 16.46 2.93
CA ALA A 72 7.20 17.77 3.39
C ALA A 72 8.22 18.41 2.43
N VAL A 73 8.54 17.79 1.30
CA VAL A 73 9.40 18.36 0.27
C VAL A 73 8.72 19.57 -0.37
N THR A 74 9.45 20.66 -0.52
CA THR A 74 9.03 21.90 -1.19
C THR A 74 10.00 22.28 -2.29
N GLY A 75 9.62 23.21 -3.18
CA GLY A 75 10.47 23.68 -4.28
C GLY A 75 10.66 22.62 -5.37
N ILE A 76 9.66 21.77 -5.62
CA ILE A 76 9.74 20.76 -6.68
C ILE A 76 9.73 21.44 -8.06
N ARG A 77 10.45 20.82 -9.00
CA ARG A 77 10.37 21.19 -10.42
C ARG A 77 8.95 20.99 -10.93
N LYS A 78 8.42 22.00 -11.61
CA LYS A 78 7.07 22.02 -12.19
C LYS A 78 7.08 21.98 -13.72
N ASP A 79 8.26 21.98 -14.33
CA ASP A 79 8.45 21.73 -15.75
C ASP A 79 9.28 20.45 -15.94
N TRP A 80 8.64 19.44 -16.54
CA TRP A 80 9.25 18.16 -16.88
C TRP A 80 9.37 17.94 -18.38
N SER A 81 9.29 18.99 -19.18
CA SER A 81 9.38 18.90 -20.64
C SER A 81 10.72 18.29 -21.12
N GLY A 82 11.80 18.49 -20.37
CA GLY A 82 13.09 17.83 -20.55
C GLY A 82 13.23 16.49 -19.81
N GLY A 83 12.18 15.96 -19.23
CA GLY A 83 12.20 14.79 -18.32
C GLY A 83 12.73 15.11 -16.93
N LEU A 84 12.67 14.13 -16.03
CA LEU A 84 13.29 14.18 -14.71
C LEU A 84 14.67 13.54 -14.77
N LYS A 85 15.66 14.14 -14.10
CA LYS A 85 17.02 13.59 -14.01
C LYS A 85 17.01 12.31 -13.18
N LYS A 86 17.24 11.15 -13.82
CA LYS A 86 17.46 9.90 -13.10
C LYS A 86 18.81 9.95 -12.39
N LEU A 87 18.81 9.74 -11.08
CA LEU A 87 20.02 9.72 -10.24
C LEU A 87 20.66 8.34 -10.20
N TRP A 88 19.83 7.33 -9.96
CA TRP A 88 20.25 5.92 -9.92
C TRP A 88 19.07 4.97 -10.12
N GLU A 89 19.39 3.71 -10.33
CA GLU A 89 18.45 2.60 -10.45
C GLU A 89 19.09 1.33 -9.93
N VAL A 90 18.31 0.48 -9.24
CA VAL A 90 18.66 -0.89 -8.90
C VAL A 90 17.59 -1.84 -9.44
N ASP A 91 17.98 -3.08 -9.81
CA ASP A 91 17.12 -4.06 -10.51
C ASP A 91 17.14 -5.47 -9.86
N TYR A 92 17.55 -5.56 -8.61
CA TYR A 92 17.80 -6.83 -7.92
C TYR A 92 16.87 -7.08 -6.71
N LEU A 93 15.82 -6.28 -6.51
CA LEU A 93 14.97 -6.39 -5.31
C LEU A 93 14.10 -7.66 -5.28
N CYS A 94 13.91 -8.31 -6.42
CA CYS A 94 13.20 -9.57 -6.53
C CYS A 94 14.08 -10.57 -7.28
N GLN A 95 14.30 -11.76 -6.70
CA GLN A 95 15.15 -12.80 -7.23
C GLN A 95 14.34 -14.07 -7.55
N GLY A 96 14.53 -14.60 -8.76
CA GLY A 96 13.83 -15.79 -9.24
C GLY A 96 12.48 -15.47 -9.91
N LYS A 97 11.94 -16.45 -10.60
CA LYS A 97 10.62 -16.37 -11.24
C LYS A 97 9.54 -16.19 -10.18
N GLN A 98 8.52 -15.42 -10.49
CA GLN A 98 7.36 -15.20 -9.63
C GLN A 98 7.69 -14.57 -8.25
N ALA A 99 8.71 -13.71 -8.19
CA ALA A 99 9.11 -13.05 -6.94
C ALA A 99 8.55 -11.61 -6.82
N ALA A 100 7.46 -11.29 -7.53
CA ALA A 100 6.87 -9.97 -7.51
C ALA A 100 6.46 -9.51 -6.11
N THR A 101 6.67 -8.23 -5.82
CA THR A 101 6.34 -7.58 -4.57
C THR A 101 5.93 -6.12 -4.83
N TRP A 102 5.04 -5.60 -3.98
CA TRP A 102 4.36 -4.32 -4.20
C TRP A 102 4.60 -3.31 -3.07
N SER A 103 5.48 -3.63 -2.12
CA SER A 103 5.83 -2.72 -1.02
C SER A 103 6.49 -1.46 -1.54
N ALA A 104 6.09 -0.30 -1.06
CA ALA A 104 6.80 0.95 -1.31
C ALA A 104 8.08 1.04 -0.47
N PRO A 105 9.09 1.80 -0.90
CA PRO A 105 10.23 2.14 -0.07
C PRO A 105 9.83 3.12 1.03
N VAL A 106 10.62 3.15 2.11
CA VAL A 106 10.57 4.17 3.14
C VAL A 106 11.95 4.79 3.32
N VAL A 107 11.99 6.08 3.64
CA VAL A 107 13.23 6.85 3.72
C VAL A 107 13.30 7.59 5.05
N GLN A 108 14.43 7.45 5.75
CA GLN A 108 14.78 8.27 6.90
C GLN A 108 16.25 8.71 6.78
N GLY A 109 16.46 10.00 6.55
CA GLY A 109 17.78 10.60 6.36
C GLY A 109 18.61 9.85 5.31
N ASN A 110 19.69 9.22 5.74
CA ASN A 110 20.63 8.47 4.90
C ASN A 110 20.32 6.96 4.80
N ARG A 111 19.08 6.55 5.02
CA ARG A 111 18.61 5.16 4.90
C ARG A 111 17.34 5.10 4.07
N LEU A 112 17.35 4.23 3.07
CA LEU A 112 16.16 3.83 2.32
C LEU A 112 15.95 2.33 2.55
N VAL A 113 14.79 1.96 3.08
CA VAL A 113 14.46 0.55 3.31
C VAL A 113 13.35 0.12 2.36
N VAL A 114 13.55 -1.00 1.69
CA VAL A 114 12.58 -1.56 0.75
C VAL A 114 12.53 -3.09 0.86
N PRO A 115 11.34 -3.68 1.07
CA PRO A 115 11.20 -5.13 1.05
C PRO A 115 11.35 -5.70 -0.35
N GLY A 116 11.82 -6.95 -0.42
CA GLY A 116 11.96 -7.70 -1.65
C GLY A 116 11.64 -9.17 -1.46
N ARG A 117 11.90 -9.96 -2.48
CA ARG A 117 11.61 -11.39 -2.47
C ARG A 117 12.70 -12.21 -3.15
N GLY A 118 13.22 -13.23 -2.46
CA GLY A 118 13.96 -14.34 -3.06
C GLY A 118 13.05 -15.56 -3.32
N ASN A 119 13.64 -16.68 -3.73
CA ASN A 119 12.89 -17.90 -4.08
C ASN A 119 12.00 -18.42 -2.93
N SER A 120 12.51 -18.44 -1.70
CA SER A 120 11.79 -18.96 -0.51
C SER A 120 11.89 -18.05 0.70
N LYS A 121 12.40 -16.84 0.51
CA LYS A 121 12.67 -15.87 1.57
C LYS A 121 12.11 -14.52 1.18
N ASP A 122 11.52 -13.81 2.12
CA ASP A 122 11.38 -12.37 2.01
C ASP A 122 12.71 -11.71 2.35
N LEU A 123 13.01 -10.63 1.64
CA LEU A 123 14.23 -9.85 1.73
C LEU A 123 13.89 -8.45 2.23
N VAL A 124 14.82 -7.84 2.95
CA VAL A 124 14.72 -6.44 3.38
C VAL A 124 16.03 -5.77 3.03
N PHE A 125 15.99 -4.90 2.05
CA PHE A 125 17.14 -4.13 1.59
C PHE A 125 17.19 -2.79 2.31
N CYS A 126 18.37 -2.37 2.73
CA CYS A 126 18.65 -1.00 3.11
C CYS A 126 19.67 -0.42 2.14
N LEU A 127 19.29 0.67 1.50
CA LEU A 127 20.10 1.35 0.49
C LEU A 127 20.48 2.74 0.98
N ASP A 128 21.59 3.26 0.46
CA ASP A 128 21.85 4.69 0.52
C ASP A 128 20.88 5.42 -0.43
N PRO A 129 20.08 6.38 0.05
CA PRO A 129 19.13 7.10 -0.80
C PRO A 129 19.80 8.01 -1.84
N ASN A 130 21.13 8.25 -1.75
CA ASN A 130 21.84 9.13 -2.66
C ASN A 130 22.27 8.43 -3.96
N ASP A 131 22.71 7.17 -3.87
CA ASP A 131 23.29 6.45 -5.00
C ASP A 131 22.76 5.00 -5.18
N GLY A 132 21.87 4.52 -4.29
CA GLY A 132 21.31 3.17 -4.35
C GLY A 132 22.28 2.08 -3.84
N THR A 133 23.42 2.44 -3.25
CA THR A 133 24.38 1.47 -2.69
C THR A 133 23.73 0.62 -1.60
N LEU A 134 23.91 -0.69 -1.67
CA LEU A 134 23.39 -1.63 -0.66
C LEU A 134 24.20 -1.53 0.64
N LEU A 135 23.52 -1.11 1.71
CA LEU A 135 24.11 -0.94 3.05
C LEU A 135 24.01 -2.20 3.89
N TRP A 136 22.83 -2.84 3.87
CA TRP A 136 22.62 -4.13 4.51
C TRP A 136 21.45 -4.89 3.87
N LEU A 137 21.46 -6.21 4.03
CA LEU A 137 20.43 -7.12 3.57
C LEU A 137 19.95 -8.01 4.71
N GLY A 138 18.69 -7.87 5.09
CA GLY A 138 18.00 -8.80 5.97
C GLY A 138 17.24 -9.85 5.18
N SER A 139 17.05 -11.03 5.73
CA SER A 139 16.20 -12.07 5.12
C SER A 139 15.57 -12.99 6.16
N TYR A 140 14.39 -13.52 5.83
CA TYR A 140 13.74 -14.55 6.64
C TYR A 140 12.97 -15.53 5.74
N LYS A 141 12.82 -16.77 6.20
CA LYS A 141 12.00 -17.77 5.50
C LYS A 141 10.54 -17.32 5.52
N ALA A 142 9.91 -17.22 4.36
CA ALA A 142 8.54 -16.81 4.20
C ALA A 142 7.77 -17.80 3.34
N LYS A 143 6.48 -18.03 3.67
CA LYS A 143 5.61 -18.88 2.87
C LYS A 143 5.42 -18.27 1.48
N THR A 144 5.42 -19.11 0.46
CA THR A 144 5.05 -18.70 -0.90
C THR A 144 3.54 -18.49 -0.98
N GLY A 145 3.15 -17.52 -1.75
CA GLY A 145 1.75 -17.30 -2.14
C GLY A 145 1.66 -17.31 -3.65
N THR A 146 0.49 -17.59 -4.19
CA THR A 146 0.32 -17.84 -5.63
C THR A 146 -0.37 -16.71 -6.38
N SER A 147 -1.13 -15.84 -5.70
CA SER A 147 -1.89 -14.79 -6.37
C SER A 147 -1.19 -13.44 -6.29
N HIS A 148 -1.04 -12.76 -7.40
CA HIS A 148 -0.47 -11.41 -7.52
C HIS A 148 0.94 -11.29 -6.90
N GLY A 149 1.81 -12.29 -7.11
CA GLY A 149 3.17 -12.36 -6.58
C GLY A 149 3.26 -12.81 -5.12
N PRO A 150 4.30 -13.56 -4.77
CA PRO A 150 4.48 -14.13 -3.43
C PRO A 150 5.12 -13.16 -2.43
N GLY A 151 5.68 -12.05 -2.88
CA GLY A 151 6.46 -11.15 -2.04
C GLY A 151 5.62 -10.27 -1.11
N PRO A 152 6.30 -9.54 -0.21
CA PRO A 152 5.66 -8.60 0.71
C PRO A 152 4.91 -7.49 -0.03
N ARG A 153 3.82 -7.00 0.57
CA ARG A 153 2.99 -5.91 0.05
C ARG A 153 2.94 -4.73 1.02
N ALA A 154 3.07 -5.03 2.31
CA ALA A 154 3.10 -4.00 3.33
C ALA A 154 4.34 -3.13 3.19
N THR A 155 4.15 -1.83 3.26
CA THR A 155 5.24 -0.85 3.33
C THR A 155 5.81 -0.87 4.74
N PRO A 156 7.13 -0.84 4.94
CA PRO A 156 7.75 -0.81 6.25
C PRO A 156 7.40 0.46 7.06
N TYR A 157 7.70 0.43 8.34
CA TYR A 157 7.68 1.61 9.22
C TYR A 157 9.06 1.78 9.85
N ILE A 158 9.68 2.96 9.73
CA ILE A 158 10.90 3.33 10.43
C ILE A 158 10.52 4.19 11.65
N ASP A 159 10.96 3.76 12.84
CA ASP A 159 10.84 4.51 14.09
C ASP A 159 12.21 4.56 14.77
N ASP A 160 12.84 5.72 14.75
CA ASP A 160 14.22 5.92 15.20
C ASP A 160 15.21 4.94 14.54
N ASN A 161 15.88 4.08 15.32
CA ASN A 161 16.81 3.07 14.81
C ASN A 161 16.14 1.68 14.67
N ARG A 162 14.83 1.64 14.40
CA ARG A 162 14.07 0.40 14.18
C ARG A 162 13.30 0.45 12.88
N VAL A 163 13.22 -0.71 12.23
CA VAL A 163 12.40 -0.92 11.04
C VAL A 163 11.44 -2.06 11.31
N TYR A 164 10.15 -1.80 11.14
CA TYR A 164 9.11 -2.82 11.26
C TYR A 164 8.65 -3.23 9.87
N THR A 165 8.68 -4.53 9.61
CA THR A 165 8.21 -5.11 8.34
C THR A 165 7.12 -6.14 8.63
N PHE A 166 6.12 -6.20 7.75
CA PHE A 166 5.03 -7.16 7.88
C PHE A 166 4.93 -8.01 6.61
N GLY A 167 5.22 -9.29 6.77
CA GLY A 167 5.23 -10.25 5.68
C GLY A 167 3.85 -10.75 5.33
N ARG A 168 3.67 -11.19 4.09
CA ARG A 168 2.41 -11.74 3.57
C ARG A 168 1.85 -12.91 4.40
N GLY A 169 2.72 -13.71 5.03
CA GLY A 169 2.37 -14.85 5.88
C GLY A 169 2.08 -14.50 7.34
N GLY A 170 2.00 -13.22 7.69
CA GLY A 170 1.72 -12.77 9.05
C GLY A 170 2.96 -12.58 9.93
N ASP A 171 4.15 -12.62 9.35
CA ASP A 171 5.41 -12.36 10.06
C ASP A 171 5.59 -10.85 10.28
N LEU A 172 5.53 -10.38 11.51
CA LEU A 172 5.88 -9.04 11.96
C LEU A 172 7.30 -9.09 12.54
N LEU A 173 8.20 -8.29 11.98
CA LEU A 173 9.62 -8.30 12.34
C LEU A 173 10.11 -6.90 12.66
N CYS A 174 11.04 -6.80 13.59
CA CYS A 174 11.78 -5.58 13.88
C CYS A 174 13.26 -5.77 13.57
N TRP A 175 13.82 -4.86 12.81
CA TRP A 175 15.23 -4.82 12.43
C TRP A 175 15.88 -3.56 12.97
N ARG A 176 17.18 -3.61 13.22
CA ARG A 176 17.94 -2.38 13.46
C ARG A 176 18.18 -1.65 12.13
N LEU A 177 17.90 -0.37 12.09
CA LEU A 177 18.07 0.47 10.89
C LEU A 177 19.56 0.64 10.52
N ASP A 178 20.43 0.71 11.51
CA ASP A 178 21.85 0.94 11.29
C ASP A 178 22.60 -0.23 10.63
N ASN A 179 22.20 -1.49 10.91
CA ASN A 179 22.99 -2.66 10.50
C ASN A 179 22.17 -3.88 10.07
N GLY A 180 20.84 -3.77 9.99
CA GLY A 180 19.97 -4.86 9.56
C GLY A 180 19.85 -6.05 10.52
N LYS A 181 20.34 -5.93 11.77
CA LYS A 181 20.21 -7.03 12.74
C LYS A 181 18.74 -7.23 13.10
N LEU A 182 18.25 -8.47 12.96
CA LEU A 182 16.93 -8.86 13.43
C LEU A 182 16.89 -8.78 14.96
N MET A 183 15.99 -7.98 15.49
CA MET A 183 15.80 -7.79 16.92
C MET A 183 14.76 -8.74 17.49
N TRP A 184 13.61 -8.85 16.83
CA TRP A 184 12.55 -9.77 17.19
C TRP A 184 11.67 -10.11 15.98
N LYS A 185 10.93 -11.20 16.11
CA LYS A 185 9.93 -11.67 15.13
C LYS A 185 8.74 -12.25 15.89
N THR A 186 7.53 -11.84 15.45
CA THR A 186 6.25 -12.37 15.92
C THR A 186 5.42 -12.74 14.71
N ASN A 187 4.79 -13.92 14.69
CA ASN A 187 3.85 -14.27 13.65
C ASN A 187 2.42 -14.14 14.18
N VAL A 188 1.59 -13.32 13.53
CA VAL A 188 0.21 -13.06 13.99
C VAL A 188 -0.67 -14.30 13.92
N ASN A 189 -0.39 -15.24 13.01
CA ASN A 189 -1.14 -16.48 12.91
C ASN A 189 -0.85 -17.42 14.10
N ASP A 190 0.39 -17.46 14.59
CA ASP A 190 0.73 -18.23 15.80
C ASP A 190 0.02 -17.66 17.04
N ALA A 191 -0.30 -16.37 17.02
CA ALA A 191 -1.08 -15.71 18.05
C ALA A 191 -2.60 -15.96 17.95
N GLY A 192 -3.08 -16.62 16.88
CA GLY A 192 -4.48 -16.93 16.58
C GLY A 192 -5.09 -16.09 15.47
N GLY A 193 -4.27 -15.36 14.71
CA GLY A 193 -4.68 -14.69 13.49
C GLY A 193 -4.88 -15.67 12.32
N GLU A 194 -5.36 -15.14 11.20
CA GLU A 194 -5.58 -15.89 9.97
C GLU A 194 -5.15 -15.06 8.76
N THR A 195 -4.36 -15.68 7.88
CA THR A 195 -3.90 -15.01 6.66
C THR A 195 -5.08 -14.85 5.69
N PRO A 196 -5.42 -13.62 5.26
CA PRO A 196 -6.49 -13.40 4.31
C PRO A 196 -6.13 -13.98 2.93
N LYS A 197 -7.13 -14.13 2.06
CA LYS A 197 -7.03 -14.81 0.76
C LYS A 197 -5.81 -14.41 -0.06
N TRP A 198 -5.49 -13.12 -0.12
CA TRP A 198 -4.33 -12.60 -0.88
C TRP A 198 -3.10 -12.32 -0.02
N GLY A 199 -3.08 -12.82 1.22
CA GLY A 199 -2.02 -12.57 2.19
C GLY A 199 -2.16 -11.22 2.90
N HIS A 200 -1.43 -11.04 3.99
CA HIS A 200 -1.40 -9.76 4.69
C HIS A 200 -0.72 -8.69 3.82
N SER A 201 -1.30 -7.49 3.78
CA SER A 201 -0.79 -6.32 3.07
C SER A 201 -0.91 -5.02 3.89
N SER A 202 -1.56 -5.09 5.04
CA SER A 202 -1.66 -3.98 5.98
C SER A 202 -0.27 -3.52 6.41
N SER A 203 0.10 -2.30 6.09
CA SER A 203 1.38 -1.73 6.56
C SER A 203 1.34 -1.56 8.07
N PRO A 204 2.43 -1.83 8.82
CA PRO A 204 2.45 -1.61 10.25
C PRO A 204 2.32 -0.11 10.56
N LEU A 205 1.66 0.19 11.68
CA LEU A 205 1.57 1.52 12.27
C LEU A 205 2.25 1.51 13.63
N VAL A 206 3.11 2.48 13.90
CA VAL A 206 3.70 2.68 15.24
C VAL A 206 3.05 3.91 15.89
N TYR A 207 2.58 3.74 17.11
CA TYR A 207 2.07 4.83 17.93
C TYR A 207 2.41 4.56 19.41
N GLY A 208 3.01 5.53 20.07
CA GLY A 208 3.52 5.36 21.42
C GLY A 208 4.59 4.26 21.52
N ASP A 209 4.36 3.30 22.38
CA ASP A 209 5.22 2.14 22.61
C ASP A 209 4.78 0.87 21.84
N LYS A 210 3.80 0.99 20.92
CA LYS A 210 3.13 -0.12 20.26
C LYS A 210 3.34 -0.10 18.75
N VAL A 211 3.32 -1.28 18.14
CA VAL A 211 3.17 -1.50 16.72
C VAL A 211 1.89 -2.28 16.44
N PHE A 212 1.08 -1.78 15.51
CA PHE A 212 -0.24 -2.31 15.16
C PHE A 212 -0.23 -2.88 13.74
N VAL A 213 -0.89 -4.04 13.57
CA VAL A 213 -1.19 -4.64 12.26
C VAL A 213 -2.57 -5.29 12.26
N GLN A 214 -3.19 -5.40 11.09
CA GLN A 214 -4.36 -6.27 10.92
C GLN A 214 -3.93 -7.74 10.96
N ALA A 215 -4.78 -8.60 11.54
CA ALA A 215 -4.44 -10.00 11.76
C ALA A 215 -5.47 -10.99 11.22
N GLY A 216 -6.77 -10.74 11.36
CA GLY A 216 -7.83 -11.67 10.97
C GLY A 216 -8.00 -12.86 11.92
N GLY A 217 -9.04 -13.66 11.71
CA GLY A 217 -9.32 -14.86 12.51
C GLY A 217 -9.91 -14.53 13.88
N LYS A 218 -9.22 -14.88 14.95
CA LYS A 218 -9.70 -14.64 16.33
C LYS A 218 -9.67 -13.16 16.73
N PHE A 219 -9.02 -12.31 15.95
CA PHE A 219 -8.95 -10.88 16.21
C PHE A 219 -8.64 -10.11 14.91
N ILE A 220 -9.28 -8.94 14.73
CA ILE A 220 -9.08 -8.11 13.53
C ILE A 220 -7.74 -7.37 13.54
N ALA A 221 -7.21 -7.06 14.73
CA ALA A 221 -5.95 -6.35 14.93
C ALA A 221 -5.23 -6.82 16.18
N ILE A 222 -3.92 -6.64 16.19
CA ILE A 222 -3.03 -6.90 17.32
C ILE A 222 -2.11 -5.70 17.53
N ALA A 223 -1.87 -5.35 18.80
CA ALA A 223 -0.76 -4.51 19.18
C ALA A 223 0.35 -5.35 19.81
N CYS A 224 1.56 -5.07 19.39
CA CYS A 224 2.77 -5.62 19.99
C CYS A 224 3.62 -4.50 20.57
N ASP A 225 4.30 -4.78 21.69
CA ASP A 225 5.34 -3.91 22.20
C ASP A 225 6.43 -3.69 21.13
N LYS A 226 6.70 -2.45 20.78
CA LYS A 226 7.59 -2.11 19.66
C LYS A 226 9.04 -2.51 19.89
N THR A 227 9.44 -2.73 21.15
CA THR A 227 10.82 -3.09 21.53
C THR A 227 11.05 -4.58 21.56
N THR A 228 10.06 -5.36 21.98
CA THR A 228 10.18 -6.81 22.25
C THR A 228 9.37 -7.67 21.29
N GLY A 229 8.39 -7.11 20.58
CA GLY A 229 7.45 -7.84 19.72
C GLY A 229 6.41 -8.66 20.47
N LYS A 230 6.34 -8.57 21.80
CA LYS A 230 5.35 -9.29 22.59
C LYS A 230 3.96 -8.71 22.35
N PRO A 231 2.94 -9.56 22.10
CA PRO A 231 1.55 -9.10 22.06
C PRO A 231 1.13 -8.42 23.38
N LEU A 232 0.60 -7.21 23.26
CA LEU A 232 0.06 -6.43 24.39
C LEU A 232 -1.45 -6.64 24.49
N TRP A 233 -2.14 -6.51 23.35
CA TRP A 233 -3.57 -6.77 23.25
C TRP A 233 -3.97 -7.30 21.88
N LYS A 234 -5.17 -7.85 21.78
CA LYS A 234 -5.82 -8.36 20.58
C LYS A 234 -7.26 -7.86 20.56
N ALA A 235 -7.67 -7.25 19.44
CA ALA A 235 -9.02 -6.75 19.27
C ALA A 235 -10.04 -7.90 18.99
N HIS A 236 -11.32 -7.56 18.89
CA HIS A 236 -12.39 -8.52 18.72
C HIS A 236 -12.25 -9.43 17.46
N PRO A 237 -12.92 -10.60 17.41
CA PRO A 237 -12.88 -11.51 16.25
C PRO A 237 -13.36 -10.88 14.95
N GLY A 238 -12.78 -11.32 13.83
CA GLY A 238 -13.17 -10.91 12.48
C GLY A 238 -12.08 -11.20 11.46
N GLU A 239 -12.43 -11.15 10.18
CA GLU A 239 -11.48 -11.34 9.08
C GLU A 239 -10.71 -10.05 8.81
N ALA A 240 -9.44 -10.16 8.42
CA ALA A 240 -8.63 -9.01 8.03
C ALA A 240 -9.13 -8.42 6.70
N GLY A 241 -9.04 -7.09 6.60
CA GLY A 241 -8.98 -6.38 5.33
C GLY A 241 -7.53 -6.30 4.82
N TYR A 242 -7.25 -5.29 4.00
CA TYR A 242 -5.94 -5.08 3.38
C TYR A 242 -5.39 -3.68 3.64
N ALA A 243 -6.21 -2.79 4.20
CA ALA A 243 -5.85 -1.41 4.54
C ALA A 243 -4.83 -1.33 5.68
N ALA A 244 -3.99 -0.32 5.65
CA ALA A 244 -3.16 0.02 6.81
C ALA A 244 -4.04 0.54 7.96
N PRO A 245 -3.68 0.31 9.23
CA PRO A 245 -4.25 1.03 10.35
C PRO A 245 -4.02 2.54 10.20
N ALA A 246 -4.95 3.35 10.68
CA ALA A 246 -4.83 4.80 10.70
C ALA A 246 -5.25 5.36 12.06
N LEU A 247 -4.91 6.60 12.33
CA LEU A 247 -5.34 7.30 13.54
C LEU A 247 -6.42 8.33 13.19
N VAL A 248 -7.29 8.59 14.14
CA VAL A 248 -8.28 9.67 14.09
C VAL A 248 -8.29 10.42 15.41
N ASN A 249 -8.33 11.75 15.35
CA ASN A 249 -8.54 12.57 16.55
C ASN A 249 -10.04 12.72 16.76
N MET A 250 -10.51 12.39 17.96
CA MET A 250 -11.90 12.44 18.38
C MET A 250 -11.98 13.19 19.70
N ASP A 251 -12.59 14.36 19.70
CA ASP A 251 -12.56 15.24 20.85
C ASP A 251 -11.09 15.45 21.31
N ASP A 252 -10.73 15.07 22.52
CA ASP A 252 -9.36 15.13 23.02
C ASP A 252 -8.65 13.75 23.03
N GLU A 253 -9.23 12.74 22.37
CA GLU A 253 -8.71 11.37 22.35
C GLU A 253 -8.31 10.93 20.94
N VAL A 254 -7.42 9.93 20.88
CA VAL A 254 -6.97 9.31 19.63
C VAL A 254 -7.61 7.93 19.49
N GLY A 255 -8.27 7.70 18.35
CA GLY A 255 -8.81 6.39 17.98
C GLY A 255 -7.91 5.69 16.95
N LEU A 256 -7.79 4.37 17.07
CA LEU A 256 -7.13 3.51 16.08
C LEU A 256 -8.18 2.94 15.11
N LEU A 257 -8.10 3.33 13.85
CA LEU A 257 -8.98 2.88 12.79
C LEU A 257 -8.46 1.60 12.15
N ILE A 258 -9.30 0.56 12.13
CA ILE A 258 -9.04 -0.72 11.47
C ILE A 258 -10.12 -0.98 10.43
N PHE A 259 -9.79 -0.84 9.15
CA PHE A 259 -10.71 -1.12 8.04
C PHE A 259 -10.57 -2.58 7.64
N HIS A 260 -11.28 -3.44 8.39
CA HIS A 260 -11.25 -4.90 8.24
C HIS A 260 -12.26 -5.40 7.19
N ALA A 261 -12.34 -6.69 6.99
CA ALA A 261 -13.13 -7.32 5.91
C ALA A 261 -14.61 -6.91 5.86
N THR A 262 -15.23 -6.66 7.01
CA THR A 262 -16.69 -6.42 7.11
C THR A 262 -17.06 -5.06 7.69
N GLY A 263 -16.08 -4.19 7.95
CA GLY A 263 -16.35 -2.88 8.54
C GLY A 263 -15.15 -2.04 8.87
N LEU A 264 -15.42 -0.85 9.37
CA LEU A 264 -14.47 0.05 9.99
C LEU A 264 -14.68 0.02 11.50
N ALA A 265 -13.69 -0.46 12.22
CA ALA A 265 -13.64 -0.40 13.69
C ALA A 265 -12.76 0.76 14.13
N CYS A 266 -13.20 1.50 15.14
CA CYS A 266 -12.36 2.38 15.92
C CYS A 266 -12.07 1.70 17.26
N LEU A 267 -10.81 1.60 17.60
CA LEU A 267 -10.31 0.96 18.80
C LEU A 267 -9.57 1.97 19.66
N ASP A 268 -9.59 1.77 20.96
CA ASP A 268 -8.66 2.41 21.85
C ASP A 268 -7.24 1.86 21.57
N PRO A 269 -6.26 2.70 21.23
CA PRO A 269 -4.90 2.25 20.95
C PRO A 269 -4.19 1.65 22.17
N ASP A 270 -4.63 1.94 23.39
CA ASP A 270 -3.95 1.48 24.60
C ASP A 270 -4.32 0.05 24.97
N ASP A 271 -5.59 -0.33 24.89
CA ASP A 271 -6.07 -1.65 25.32
C ASP A 271 -6.83 -2.44 24.25
N GLY A 272 -7.04 -1.87 23.06
CA GLY A 272 -7.72 -2.52 21.93
C GLY A 272 -9.23 -2.62 22.09
N LYS A 273 -9.83 -1.99 23.10
CA LYS A 273 -11.28 -1.94 23.26
C LYS A 273 -11.91 -1.21 22.09
N ARG A 274 -13.02 -1.77 21.61
CA ARG A 274 -13.77 -1.17 20.53
C ARG A 274 -14.58 0.04 21.06
N ILE A 275 -14.28 1.22 20.53
CA ILE A 275 -15.05 2.43 20.75
C ILE A 275 -16.33 2.36 19.92
N TRP A 276 -16.21 2.13 18.60
CA TRP A 276 -17.37 1.93 17.71
C TRP A 276 -17.02 1.02 16.53
N LEU A 277 -18.06 0.60 15.80
CA LEU A 277 -17.96 -0.23 14.60
C LEU A 277 -19.02 0.19 13.58
N ILE A 278 -18.61 0.49 12.36
CA ILE A 278 -19.48 0.75 11.22
C ILE A 278 -19.38 -0.40 10.23
N GLY A 279 -20.52 -1.00 9.90
CA GLY A 279 -20.57 -2.09 8.91
C GLY A 279 -20.25 -1.59 7.50
N TRP A 280 -19.30 -2.28 6.83
CA TRP A 280 -18.92 -2.01 5.45
C TRP A 280 -18.41 -3.28 4.79
N LYS A 281 -19.14 -3.76 3.80
CA LYS A 281 -18.82 -5.02 3.12
C LYS A 281 -18.50 -4.78 1.65
N THR A 282 -17.38 -5.32 1.22
CA THR A 282 -16.89 -5.27 -0.16
C THR A 282 -16.79 -6.69 -0.71
N ASN A 283 -16.96 -6.85 -2.02
CA ASN A 283 -16.74 -8.13 -2.66
C ASN A 283 -15.34 -8.65 -2.35
N TYR A 284 -15.25 -9.93 -2.03
CA TYR A 284 -14.02 -10.63 -1.66
C TYR A 284 -13.32 -10.08 -0.40
N ASN A 285 -14.01 -9.32 0.44
CA ASN A 285 -13.46 -8.69 1.64
C ASN A 285 -12.31 -7.70 1.37
N VAL A 286 -12.30 -7.07 0.17
CA VAL A 286 -11.23 -6.15 -0.25
C VAL A 286 -11.52 -4.72 0.21
N ASN A 287 -11.28 -4.48 1.49
CA ASN A 287 -11.14 -3.15 2.07
C ASN A 287 -9.66 -2.83 2.13
N ALA A 288 -9.12 -2.15 1.10
CA ALA A 288 -7.68 -1.99 0.89
C ALA A 288 -7.20 -0.54 0.97
N THR A 289 -8.10 0.44 0.79
CA THR A 289 -7.76 1.84 0.98
C THR A 289 -7.66 2.17 2.46
N THR A 290 -6.64 2.90 2.84
CA THR A 290 -6.47 3.41 4.20
C THR A 290 -7.59 4.40 4.52
N PRO A 291 -8.28 4.30 5.68
CA PRO A 291 -9.14 5.36 6.13
C PRO A 291 -8.39 6.69 6.22
N ILE A 292 -8.94 7.75 5.66
CA ILE A 292 -8.34 9.07 5.74
C ILE A 292 -9.18 9.97 6.64
N SER A 293 -8.53 10.79 7.45
CA SER A 293 -9.21 11.70 8.37
C SER A 293 -8.75 13.15 8.20
N THR A 294 -9.66 14.07 8.50
CA THR A 294 -9.38 15.50 8.67
C THR A 294 -10.15 15.95 9.91
N GLY A 295 -9.43 16.24 10.99
CA GLY A 295 -10.04 16.40 12.30
C GLY A 295 -10.78 15.11 12.70
N ASP A 296 -12.05 15.25 13.07
CA ASP A 296 -12.95 14.15 13.43
C ASP A 296 -13.71 13.53 12.24
N THR A 297 -13.54 14.07 11.04
CA THR A 297 -14.19 13.54 9.84
C THR A 297 -13.33 12.42 9.24
N VAL A 298 -13.92 11.23 9.08
CA VAL A 298 -13.29 10.04 8.50
C VAL A 298 -13.94 9.72 7.16
N PHE A 299 -13.13 9.49 6.14
CA PHE A 299 -13.58 9.04 4.83
C PHE A 299 -13.04 7.64 4.53
N ILE A 300 -13.94 6.76 4.08
CA ILE A 300 -13.59 5.41 3.60
C ILE A 300 -14.13 5.18 2.19
N THR A 301 -13.44 4.35 1.44
CA THR A 301 -13.87 3.92 0.11
C THR A 301 -13.38 2.50 -0.16
N SER A 302 -14.08 1.79 -1.04
CA SER A 302 -13.65 0.46 -1.51
C SER A 302 -14.04 0.26 -2.97
N GLY A 303 -13.23 -0.52 -3.67
CA GLY A 303 -13.45 -0.92 -5.04
C GLY A 303 -14.69 -1.78 -5.26
N TYR A 304 -14.76 -2.46 -6.40
CA TYR A 304 -15.86 -3.35 -6.80
C TYR A 304 -17.23 -2.64 -6.86
N GLY A 305 -17.23 -1.33 -7.13
CA GLY A 305 -18.46 -0.53 -7.16
C GLY A 305 -19.13 -0.39 -5.80
N THR A 306 -18.43 -0.67 -4.70
CA THR A 306 -18.95 -0.53 -3.33
C THR A 306 -19.20 0.93 -3.00
N GLY A 307 -18.25 1.83 -3.32
CA GLY A 307 -18.40 3.26 -3.15
C GLY A 307 -17.61 3.82 -1.98
N CYS A 308 -18.15 4.86 -1.34
CA CYS A 308 -17.50 5.62 -0.29
C CYS A 308 -18.49 6.16 0.74
N GLN A 309 -17.96 6.59 1.88
CA GLN A 309 -18.72 7.11 3.00
C GLN A 309 -17.88 8.12 3.78
N ALA A 310 -18.47 9.22 4.17
CA ALA A 310 -17.93 10.16 5.16
C ALA A 310 -18.64 9.96 6.49
N LEU A 311 -17.87 10.01 7.56
CA LEU A 311 -18.30 9.79 8.94
C LEU A 311 -17.81 10.95 9.80
N LYS A 312 -18.58 11.32 10.80
CA LYS A 312 -18.12 12.12 11.93
C LYS A 312 -17.83 11.17 13.09
N ALA A 313 -16.57 11.07 13.49
CA ALA A 313 -16.12 10.21 14.58
C ALA A 313 -16.14 10.97 15.92
N SER A 314 -16.51 10.27 16.99
CA SER A 314 -16.44 10.76 18.37
C SER A 314 -16.16 9.59 19.31
N THR A 315 -15.90 9.90 20.56
CA THR A 315 -15.75 8.89 21.63
C THR A 315 -17.06 8.15 21.95
N ALA A 316 -18.20 8.75 21.61
CA ALA A 316 -19.53 8.14 21.79
C ALA A 316 -19.97 7.25 20.60
N GLY A 317 -19.34 7.42 19.42
CA GLY A 317 -19.72 6.69 18.21
C GLY A 317 -19.25 7.35 16.92
N ALA A 318 -19.81 6.90 15.81
CA ALA A 318 -19.56 7.51 14.51
C ALA A 318 -20.89 7.71 13.75
N ASP A 319 -21.15 8.92 13.33
CA ASP A 319 -22.34 9.30 12.57
C ASP A 319 -22.03 9.34 11.08
N VAL A 320 -22.89 8.73 10.27
CA VAL A 320 -22.78 8.78 8.81
C VAL A 320 -23.20 10.16 8.32
N LEU A 321 -22.27 10.95 7.80
CA LEU A 321 -22.57 12.23 7.19
C LEU A 321 -23.25 12.00 5.83
N TRP A 322 -22.63 11.16 5.01
CA TRP A 322 -23.21 10.72 3.73
C TRP A 322 -22.56 9.43 3.25
N LYS A 323 -23.25 8.74 2.33
CA LYS A 323 -22.78 7.52 1.64
C LYS A 323 -23.11 7.58 0.17
N SER A 324 -22.19 7.21 -0.71
CA SER A 324 -22.33 7.33 -2.15
C SER A 324 -21.50 6.27 -2.89
N LYS A 325 -21.76 6.14 -4.21
CA LYS A 325 -20.93 5.38 -5.14
C LYS A 325 -20.03 6.28 -5.99
N VAL A 326 -19.91 7.54 -5.65
CA VAL A 326 -19.20 8.55 -6.44
C VAL A 326 -17.70 8.23 -6.57
N ILE A 327 -17.06 7.72 -5.52
CA ILE A 327 -15.71 7.17 -5.56
C ILE A 327 -15.78 5.70 -5.11
N ALA A 328 -15.11 4.82 -5.85
CA ALA A 328 -14.94 3.41 -5.50
C ALA A 328 -13.47 3.05 -5.74
N ALA A 329 -12.60 3.48 -4.84
CA ALA A 329 -11.15 3.27 -4.96
C ALA A 329 -10.78 1.84 -4.55
N HIS A 330 -9.83 1.23 -5.27
CA HIS A 330 -9.43 -0.16 -5.03
C HIS A 330 -8.19 -0.27 -4.14
N HIS A 331 -7.02 0.26 -4.58
CA HIS A 331 -5.79 0.28 -3.78
C HIS A 331 -5.15 1.66 -3.73
N SER A 332 -5.82 2.68 -4.23
CA SER A 332 -5.31 4.04 -4.26
C SER A 332 -6.03 4.86 -3.21
N ASP A 333 -5.29 5.31 -2.23
CA ASP A 333 -5.85 6.18 -1.19
C ASP A 333 -6.13 7.56 -1.78
N PRO A 334 -7.34 8.12 -1.60
CA PRO A 334 -7.63 9.49 -2.00
C PRO A 334 -7.04 10.51 -1.01
N PHE A 335 -7.15 11.79 -1.36
CA PHE A 335 -6.70 12.93 -0.55
C PHE A 335 -7.84 13.87 -0.24
N ILE A 336 -7.87 14.39 0.98
CA ILE A 336 -8.74 15.49 1.36
C ILE A 336 -7.89 16.77 1.34
N ILE A 337 -8.29 17.74 0.49
CA ILE A 337 -7.61 19.03 0.33
C ILE A 337 -8.71 20.11 0.28
N ASP A 338 -8.67 21.07 1.19
CA ASP A 338 -9.56 22.23 1.24
C ASP A 338 -11.06 21.88 1.12
N GLY A 339 -11.48 20.79 1.81
CA GLY A 339 -12.88 20.35 1.80
C GLY A 339 -13.29 19.53 0.57
N PHE A 340 -12.33 19.14 -0.29
CA PHE A 340 -12.57 18.29 -1.45
C PHE A 340 -11.76 17.01 -1.39
N ILE A 341 -12.33 15.94 -1.93
CA ILE A 341 -11.70 14.63 -2.05
C ILE A 341 -11.20 14.47 -3.48
N TYR A 342 -9.89 14.21 -3.63
CA TYR A 342 -9.25 13.90 -4.91
C TYR A 342 -8.77 12.48 -4.90
N GLY A 343 -9.13 11.67 -5.89
CA GLY A 343 -8.69 10.29 -5.93
C GLY A 343 -9.15 9.51 -7.15
N TYR A 344 -8.50 8.37 -7.34
CA TYR A 344 -8.85 7.41 -8.36
C TYR A 344 -10.11 6.64 -7.96
N SER A 345 -10.96 6.36 -8.95
CA SER A 345 -12.15 5.53 -8.81
C SER A 345 -12.17 4.48 -9.91
N GLY A 346 -12.35 3.22 -9.56
CA GLY A 346 -12.29 2.08 -10.45
C GLY A 346 -11.43 0.95 -9.90
N GLN A 347 -11.23 -0.08 -10.70
CA GLN A 347 -10.43 -1.25 -10.33
C GLN A 347 -9.19 -1.34 -11.21
N SER A 348 -8.08 -1.75 -10.62
CA SER A 348 -6.79 -1.88 -11.30
C SER A 348 -6.80 -2.82 -12.50
N ASN A 349 -7.71 -3.79 -12.55
CA ASN A 349 -7.87 -4.76 -13.65
C ASN A 349 -8.95 -4.37 -14.67
N GLN A 350 -9.51 -3.18 -14.57
CA GLN A 350 -10.44 -2.63 -15.53
C GLN A 350 -9.73 -1.50 -16.26
N ASN A 351 -9.62 -1.57 -17.59
CA ASN A 351 -8.98 -0.56 -18.45
C ASN A 351 -9.69 0.82 -18.41
N ARG A 352 -10.48 1.09 -17.38
CA ARG A 352 -11.24 2.33 -17.19
C ARG A 352 -11.20 2.73 -15.72
N GLY A 353 -10.30 3.64 -15.40
CA GLY A 353 -10.28 4.39 -14.15
C GLY A 353 -10.68 5.83 -14.39
N TYR A 354 -11.13 6.49 -13.35
CA TYR A 354 -11.38 7.93 -13.36
C TYR A 354 -10.64 8.55 -12.20
N PHE A 355 -9.99 9.68 -12.45
CA PHE A 355 -9.58 10.57 -11.37
C PHE A 355 -10.70 11.59 -11.14
N LYS A 356 -11.05 11.83 -9.88
CA LYS A 356 -12.24 12.61 -9.50
C LYS A 356 -11.93 13.66 -8.46
N CYS A 357 -12.70 14.74 -8.50
CA CYS A 357 -12.86 15.69 -7.41
C CYS A 357 -14.30 15.60 -6.88
N VAL A 358 -14.45 15.45 -5.57
CA VAL A 358 -15.74 15.28 -4.89
C VAL A 358 -15.78 16.18 -3.65
N SER A 359 -16.89 16.84 -3.38
CA SER A 359 -17.10 17.61 -2.16
C SER A 359 -17.12 16.68 -0.93
N LEU A 360 -16.32 16.97 0.09
CA LEU A 360 -16.33 16.23 1.35
C LEU A 360 -17.61 16.46 2.14
N ALA A 361 -18.21 17.62 1.99
CA ALA A 361 -19.39 18.03 2.77
C ALA A 361 -20.62 17.17 2.47
N ASP A 362 -20.82 16.80 1.19
CA ASP A 362 -22.06 16.17 0.74
C ASP A 362 -21.88 15.03 -0.29
N GLY A 363 -20.64 14.74 -0.69
CA GLY A 363 -20.34 13.70 -1.68
C GLY A 363 -20.70 14.07 -3.13
N THR A 364 -20.92 15.35 -3.43
CA THR A 364 -21.20 15.83 -4.79
C THR A 364 -19.95 15.75 -5.65
N GLU A 365 -20.05 15.08 -6.82
CA GLU A 365 -18.96 15.05 -7.83
C GLU A 365 -18.83 16.44 -8.45
N ARG A 366 -17.66 17.06 -8.33
CA ARG A 366 -17.32 18.34 -8.94
C ARG A 366 -16.92 18.13 -10.40
N TRP A 367 -16.01 17.21 -10.62
CA TRP A 367 -15.57 16.79 -11.94
C TRP A 367 -14.93 15.39 -11.90
N ARG A 368 -14.79 14.78 -13.07
CA ARG A 368 -14.04 13.55 -13.31
C ARG A 368 -13.32 13.59 -14.62
N THR A 369 -12.25 12.79 -14.73
CA THR A 369 -11.47 12.62 -15.96
C THR A 369 -10.99 11.18 -16.08
N ASP A 370 -10.86 10.69 -17.30
CA ASP A 370 -10.18 9.43 -17.66
C ASP A 370 -8.75 9.65 -18.16
N LYS A 371 -8.30 10.91 -18.30
CA LYS A 371 -6.97 11.27 -18.82
C LYS A 371 -5.81 10.73 -17.98
N LEU A 372 -6.03 10.48 -16.69
CA LEU A 372 -5.02 9.94 -15.77
C LEU A 372 -5.15 8.42 -15.61
N GLY A 373 -6.05 7.77 -16.35
CA GLY A 373 -6.28 6.33 -16.25
C GLY A 373 -6.71 5.87 -14.85
N TRP A 374 -6.14 4.80 -14.39
CA TRP A 374 -6.17 4.32 -13.01
C TRP A 374 -4.74 4.35 -12.45
N GLY A 375 -4.56 4.65 -11.17
CA GLY A 375 -3.21 4.81 -10.64
C GLY A 375 -3.15 5.05 -9.15
N THR A 376 -2.06 5.62 -8.70
CA THR A 376 -1.75 5.95 -7.31
C THR A 376 -1.36 7.42 -7.19
N THR A 377 -1.52 7.97 -5.99
CA THR A 377 -1.34 9.41 -5.77
C THR A 377 -0.55 9.68 -4.49
N LEU A 378 0.25 10.74 -4.51
CA LEU A 378 0.96 11.33 -3.39
C LEU A 378 0.79 12.85 -3.45
N HIS A 379 0.74 13.53 -2.31
CA HIS A 379 0.72 14.98 -2.26
C HIS A 379 2.10 15.54 -1.95
N VAL A 380 2.55 16.55 -2.71
CA VAL A 380 3.84 17.23 -2.51
C VAL A 380 3.79 18.69 -2.99
N ASP A 381 4.31 19.62 -2.23
CA ASP A 381 4.46 21.05 -2.58
C ASP A 381 3.16 21.66 -3.15
N GLY A 382 2.02 21.38 -2.50
CA GLY A 382 0.71 21.87 -2.92
C GLY A 382 0.13 21.20 -4.18
N HIS A 383 0.73 20.10 -4.66
CA HIS A 383 0.32 19.37 -5.86
C HIS A 383 0.05 17.90 -5.55
N LEU A 384 -0.71 17.26 -6.41
CA LEU A 384 -0.88 15.81 -6.45
C LEU A 384 0.07 15.23 -7.51
N LEU A 385 0.97 14.36 -7.08
CA LEU A 385 1.80 13.54 -7.94
C LEU A 385 1.05 12.25 -8.22
N CYS A 386 0.51 12.11 -9.42
CA CYS A 386 -0.26 10.96 -9.85
C CYS A 386 0.59 10.06 -10.75
N MET A 387 0.64 8.76 -10.47
CA MET A 387 1.24 7.77 -11.36
C MET A 387 0.14 6.84 -11.83
N ASP A 388 -0.05 6.72 -13.14
CA ASP A 388 -1.01 5.79 -13.70
C ASP A 388 -0.47 4.34 -13.70
N ASN A 389 -1.35 3.39 -14.01
CA ASN A 389 -0.98 1.97 -14.07
C ASN A 389 -0.08 1.59 -15.26
N GLU A 390 0.20 2.52 -16.16
CA GLU A 390 1.13 2.37 -17.30
C GLU A 390 2.51 2.99 -17.00
N GLY A 391 2.68 3.58 -15.80
CA GLY A 391 3.95 4.19 -15.38
C GLY A 391 4.17 5.60 -15.92
N ASN A 392 3.11 6.34 -16.26
CA ASN A 392 3.18 7.75 -16.58
C ASN A 392 2.97 8.58 -15.31
N LEU A 393 3.74 9.65 -15.15
CA LEU A 393 3.61 10.60 -14.05
C LEU A 393 2.91 11.87 -14.52
N PHE A 394 2.06 12.38 -13.65
CA PHE A 394 1.36 13.66 -13.82
C PHE A 394 1.51 14.48 -12.53
N LEU A 395 1.82 15.75 -12.67
CA LEU A 395 1.74 16.72 -11.59
C LEU A 395 0.44 17.51 -11.77
N VAL A 396 -0.47 17.36 -10.81
CA VAL A 396 -1.80 17.96 -10.84
C VAL A 396 -1.93 19.00 -9.73
N LYS A 397 -2.32 20.21 -10.08
CA LYS A 397 -2.70 21.21 -9.08
C LYS A 397 -4.13 20.91 -8.63
N PRO A 398 -4.39 20.72 -7.33
CA PRO A 398 -5.76 20.56 -6.82
C PRO A 398 -6.59 21.80 -7.15
N ASP A 399 -7.73 21.58 -7.81
CA ASP A 399 -8.69 22.63 -8.16
C ASP A 399 -10.09 22.01 -8.19
N PRO A 400 -11.07 22.50 -7.42
CA PRO A 400 -12.40 21.92 -7.39
C PRO A 400 -13.24 22.22 -8.64
N GLU A 401 -12.82 23.16 -9.48
CA GLU A 401 -13.59 23.55 -10.66
C GLU A 401 -13.20 22.75 -11.91
N ALA A 402 -11.91 22.36 -12.04
CA ALA A 402 -11.43 21.61 -13.20
C ALA A 402 -10.12 20.86 -12.95
N LEU A 403 -9.81 19.85 -13.78
CA LEU A 403 -8.51 19.20 -13.80
C LEU A 403 -7.43 20.18 -14.29
N GLN A 404 -6.39 20.36 -13.47
CA GLN A 404 -5.23 21.21 -13.78
C GLN A 404 -3.95 20.36 -13.83
N ILE A 405 -3.62 19.80 -15.01
CA ILE A 405 -2.34 19.12 -15.21
C ILE A 405 -1.26 20.20 -15.42
N VAL A 406 -0.30 20.27 -14.50
CA VAL A 406 0.82 21.23 -14.54
C VAL A 406 1.90 20.74 -15.51
N THR A 407 2.29 19.47 -15.38
CA THR A 407 3.29 18.82 -16.24
C THR A 407 3.09 17.30 -16.19
N GLN A 408 3.73 16.59 -17.12
CA GLN A 408 3.70 15.13 -17.18
C GLN A 408 5.04 14.55 -17.62
N PHE A 409 5.31 13.34 -17.21
CA PHE A 409 6.49 12.59 -17.62
C PHE A 409 6.07 11.17 -18.00
N PRO A 410 5.93 10.87 -19.30
CA PRO A 410 5.47 9.56 -19.78
C PRO A 410 6.57 8.51 -19.62
N ASN A 411 6.16 7.24 -19.56
CA ASN A 411 7.03 6.07 -19.55
C ASN A 411 8.16 6.15 -18.50
N THR A 412 7.85 6.68 -17.33
CA THR A 412 8.85 6.94 -16.26
C THR A 412 9.51 5.65 -15.75
N LEU A 413 8.82 4.52 -15.87
CA LEU A 413 9.30 3.20 -15.46
C LEU A 413 10.07 2.47 -16.57
N GLY A 414 10.19 3.05 -17.78
CA GLY A 414 10.98 2.50 -18.86
C GLY A 414 10.39 1.23 -19.48
N GLY A 415 9.09 1.21 -19.71
CA GLY A 415 8.33 0.06 -20.21
C GLY A 415 7.98 -0.94 -19.12
N ILE A 416 6.71 -1.28 -19.05
CA ILE A 416 6.16 -2.23 -18.08
C ILE A 416 5.17 -3.17 -18.80
N ASP A 417 5.14 -4.43 -18.36
CA ASP A 417 4.23 -5.45 -18.90
C ASP A 417 3.02 -5.72 -18.00
N HIS A 418 3.05 -5.15 -16.78
CA HIS A 418 2.00 -5.27 -15.77
C HIS A 418 1.73 -3.91 -15.14
N GLU A 419 0.63 -3.82 -14.40
CA GLU A 419 0.22 -2.58 -13.76
C GLU A 419 1.24 -2.10 -12.71
N ALA A 420 1.45 -0.79 -12.63
CA ALA A 420 2.25 -0.14 -11.60
C ALA A 420 1.39 0.16 -10.36
N TRP A 421 1.41 -0.71 -9.36
CA TRP A 421 0.57 -0.57 -8.16
C TRP A 421 1.26 0.10 -6.98
N THR A 422 2.59 0.14 -7.00
CA THR A 422 3.34 0.76 -5.90
C THR A 422 3.21 2.27 -5.96
N ILE A 423 2.88 2.89 -4.83
CA ILE A 423 2.79 4.35 -4.76
C ILE A 423 4.16 5.00 -4.98
N PRO A 424 4.24 6.17 -5.64
CA PRO A 424 5.42 7.01 -5.63
C PRO A 424 5.79 7.40 -4.19
N VAL A 425 7.08 7.59 -3.94
CA VAL A 425 7.58 8.13 -2.67
C VAL A 425 8.43 9.37 -2.94
N VAL A 426 8.14 10.45 -2.23
CA VAL A 426 8.94 11.68 -2.32
C VAL A 426 9.52 12.01 -0.96
N ALA A 427 10.84 12.01 -0.88
CA ALA A 427 11.58 12.30 0.34
C ALA A 427 12.89 13.05 0.01
N ASN A 428 13.19 14.06 0.81
CA ASN A 428 14.48 14.78 0.78
C ASN A 428 14.89 15.21 -0.65
N GLY A 429 13.95 15.80 -1.42
CA GLY A 429 14.16 16.31 -2.78
C GLY A 429 14.17 15.26 -3.88
N LYS A 430 14.00 13.98 -3.54
CA LYS A 430 14.05 12.85 -4.48
C LYS A 430 12.72 12.16 -4.64
N LEU A 431 12.46 11.64 -5.84
CA LEU A 431 11.33 10.79 -6.20
C LEU A 431 11.80 9.35 -6.37
N TYR A 432 11.20 8.43 -5.64
CA TYR A 432 11.47 7.00 -5.71
C TYR A 432 10.27 6.28 -6.31
N LEU A 433 10.52 5.53 -7.38
CA LEU A 433 9.51 4.75 -8.10
C LEU A 433 9.91 3.29 -8.08
N ARG A 434 9.03 2.45 -7.57
CA ARG A 434 9.26 1.01 -7.56
C ARG A 434 8.37 0.29 -8.56
N TYR A 435 8.99 -0.62 -9.31
CA TYR A 435 8.30 -1.57 -10.16
C TYR A 435 8.97 -2.93 -10.07
N MET A 436 8.30 -3.90 -9.45
CA MET A 436 8.79 -5.28 -9.26
C MET A 436 10.20 -5.32 -8.62
N GLN A 437 11.21 -5.83 -9.37
CA GLN A 437 12.62 -5.89 -8.94
C GLN A 437 13.35 -4.56 -9.02
N ARG A 438 12.77 -3.55 -9.67
CA ARG A 438 13.42 -2.27 -9.94
C ARG A 438 13.01 -1.21 -8.92
N LEU A 439 13.96 -0.37 -8.55
CA LEU A 439 13.72 0.87 -7.83
C LEU A 439 14.52 1.98 -8.52
N LEU A 440 13.82 2.99 -8.97
CA LEU A 440 14.36 4.13 -9.69
C LEU A 440 14.31 5.36 -8.77
N CYS A 441 15.37 6.17 -8.82
CA CYS A 441 15.45 7.45 -8.10
C CYS A 441 15.66 8.59 -9.09
N TYR A 442 14.83 9.62 -8.96
CA TYR A 442 14.91 10.84 -9.75
C TYR A 442 15.09 12.07 -8.85
N SER A 443 15.79 13.10 -9.35
CA SER A 443 15.78 14.42 -8.72
C SER A 443 14.43 15.09 -8.99
N LEU A 444 13.78 15.56 -7.94
CA LEU A 444 12.53 16.30 -8.05
C LEU A 444 12.71 17.80 -7.80
N THR A 445 13.85 18.23 -7.34
CA THR A 445 14.26 19.63 -7.14
C THR A 445 15.37 20.02 -8.12
N ASP A 446 15.68 21.31 -8.21
CA ASP A 446 16.68 21.86 -9.13
C ASP A 446 18.14 21.75 -8.64
N GLU A 447 18.43 20.91 -7.64
CA GLU A 447 19.80 20.64 -7.16
C GLU A 447 20.49 19.52 -7.93
#